data_5900f67e71a286949fd54c95a2dabcbf
#
_entry.id   5900f67e71a286949fd54c95a2dabcbf
#
_cell.length_a   1.000
_cell.length_b   1.000
_cell.length_c   1.000
_cell.angle_alpha   90.00
_cell.angle_beta   90.00
_cell.angle_gamma   90.00
#
_symmetry.space_group_name_H-M   'P 1'
#
loop_
_entity.id
_entity.type
_entity.pdbx_description
1 polymer ?
#
loop_
_entity_poly.entity_id
_entity_poly.type
_entity_poly.pdbx_seq_one_letter_code
_entity_poly.pdbx_strand_id
1 'polypeptide(L)'
;MAMERIPVIKTSDLSIGYILKGGQKKCVHDALDLNLYPGEVTCLLGLNGAGKSTLLRTLCGFQPPLGGEIELMGKPLNSYSQGNFSRLVGVVLTEKTNAGGITVYELVSLGRHPYTGFFGQLRQEDRRIIEESLAAASIAHK
;
A
#
# COMPACT_ATOMS: atom_id res chain seq x y z
N MET A 1 21.73 -26.79 -2.38
CA MET A 1 21.77 -25.39 -1.89
C MET A 1 20.34 -24.87 -1.96
N ALA A 2 19.70 -24.61 -0.83
CA ALA A 2 18.40 -23.92 -0.85
C ALA A 2 18.66 -22.51 -1.38
N MET A 3 17.96 -22.12 -2.46
CA MET A 3 18.00 -20.73 -2.93
C MET A 3 17.45 -19.85 -1.79
N GLU A 4 18.25 -18.93 -1.33
CA GLU A 4 17.86 -17.97 -0.30
C GLU A 4 16.70 -17.13 -0.87
N ARG A 5 15.51 -17.25 -0.28
CA ARG A 5 14.33 -16.54 -0.76
C ARG A 5 14.44 -15.08 -0.32
N ILE A 6 14.47 -14.18 -1.29
CA ILE A 6 14.53 -12.75 -1.02
C ILE A 6 13.13 -12.23 -0.69
N PRO A 7 12.90 -11.62 0.48
CA PRO A 7 11.60 -11.08 0.82
C PRO A 7 11.26 -9.84 -0.04
N VAL A 8 9.98 -9.67 -0.38
CA VAL A 8 9.49 -8.44 -1.03
C VAL A 8 9.31 -7.31 -0.03
N ILE A 9 8.93 -7.62 1.21
CA ILE A 9 8.94 -6.68 2.34
C ILE A 9 9.73 -7.33 3.47
N LYS A 10 10.65 -6.57 4.02
CA LYS A 10 11.41 -6.93 5.21
C LYS A 10 11.31 -5.78 6.21
N THR A 11 11.11 -6.10 7.49
CA THR A 11 11.23 -5.12 8.57
C THR A 11 12.31 -5.53 9.54
N SER A 12 12.98 -4.54 10.12
CA SER A 12 14.02 -4.74 11.12
C SER A 12 13.79 -3.79 12.29
N ASP A 13 13.57 -4.35 13.47
CA ASP A 13 13.33 -3.62 14.74
C ASP A 13 12.19 -2.57 14.58
N LEU A 14 11.16 -2.91 13.79
CA LEU A 14 10.12 -1.97 13.41
C LEU A 14 9.23 -1.62 14.60
N SER A 15 9.15 -0.33 14.92
CA SER A 15 8.22 0.23 15.90
C SER A 15 7.09 0.98 15.18
N ILE A 16 5.85 0.64 15.52
CA ILE A 16 4.64 1.22 14.92
C ILE A 16 3.76 1.90 15.98
N GLY A 17 3.04 2.92 15.56
CA GLY A 17 2.15 3.66 16.46
C GLY A 17 1.74 5.00 15.87
N TYR A 18 1.48 5.95 16.73
CA TYR A 18 0.96 7.28 16.36
C TYR A 18 1.82 8.40 16.92
N ILE A 19 1.95 9.47 16.15
CA ILE A 19 2.52 10.73 16.60
C ILE A 19 1.33 11.63 16.99
N LEU A 20 1.20 11.91 18.27
CA LEU A 20 0.15 12.73 18.84
C LEU A 20 0.47 14.23 18.67
N LYS A 21 -0.53 15.10 18.93
CA LYS A 21 -0.32 16.55 18.99
C LYS A 21 0.79 16.86 20.00
N GLY A 22 1.74 17.70 19.61
CA GLY A 22 2.92 18.02 20.44
C GLY A 22 4.10 17.06 20.26
N GLY A 23 4.05 16.11 19.28
CA GLY A 23 5.18 15.24 18.95
C GLY A 23 5.34 14.02 19.86
N GLN A 24 4.44 13.82 20.83
CA GLN A 24 4.47 12.64 21.70
C GLN A 24 4.18 11.38 20.88
N LYS A 25 5.03 10.36 21.02
CA LYS A 25 4.86 9.07 20.37
C LYS A 25 4.03 8.12 21.24
N LYS A 26 2.98 7.54 20.65
CA LYS A 26 2.22 6.43 21.25
C LYS A 26 2.56 5.16 20.49
N CYS A 27 3.45 4.34 21.05
CA CYS A 27 3.82 3.06 20.50
C CYS A 27 2.66 2.05 20.66
N VAL A 28 2.42 1.27 19.61
CA VAL A 28 1.44 0.17 19.57
C VAL A 28 2.17 -1.17 19.62
N HIS A 29 3.21 -1.32 18.81
CA HIS A 29 4.15 -2.45 18.83
C HIS A 29 5.55 -1.96 18.53
N ASP A 30 6.53 -2.66 19.06
CA ASP A 30 7.95 -2.45 18.84
C ASP A 30 8.65 -3.76 18.48
N ALA A 31 9.88 -3.65 18.01
CA ALA A 31 10.74 -4.77 17.65
C ALA A 31 10.08 -5.81 16.72
N LEU A 32 9.36 -5.33 15.71
CA LEU A 32 8.71 -6.21 14.73
C LEU A 32 9.68 -6.56 13.58
N ASP A 33 10.08 -7.81 13.52
CA ASP A 33 10.89 -8.38 12.44
C ASP A 33 10.02 -9.30 11.58
N LEU A 34 9.71 -8.85 10.36
CA LEU A 34 8.83 -9.54 9.44
C LEU A 34 9.52 -9.73 8.09
N ASN A 35 9.24 -10.86 7.45
CA ASN A 35 9.63 -11.14 6.09
C ASN A 35 8.41 -11.63 5.31
N LEU A 36 8.02 -10.88 4.26
CA LEU A 36 6.96 -11.27 3.34
C LEU A 36 7.60 -11.66 2.01
N TYR A 37 7.20 -12.79 1.45
CA TYR A 37 7.82 -13.35 0.25
C TYR A 37 6.92 -13.26 -0.98
N PRO A 38 7.49 -13.21 -2.18
CA PRO A 38 6.72 -13.18 -3.41
C PRO A 38 5.93 -14.48 -3.59
N GLY A 39 4.71 -14.36 -4.15
CA GLY A 39 3.84 -15.49 -4.43
C GLY A 39 3.16 -16.10 -3.21
N GLU A 40 3.26 -15.48 -2.04
CA GLU A 40 2.61 -15.94 -0.81
C GLU A 40 1.45 -15.03 -0.40
N VAL A 41 0.42 -15.64 0.19
CA VAL A 41 -0.65 -14.92 0.87
C VAL A 41 -0.35 -14.93 2.36
N THR A 42 -0.11 -13.75 2.94
CA THR A 42 0.12 -13.58 4.36
C THR A 42 -1.13 -13.03 5.04
N CYS A 43 -1.63 -13.71 6.07
CA CYS A 43 -2.78 -13.28 6.85
C CYS A 43 -2.34 -12.70 8.20
N LEU A 44 -2.86 -11.51 8.54
CA LEU A 44 -2.64 -10.88 9.83
C LEU A 44 -3.87 -11.07 10.71
N LEU A 45 -3.75 -11.93 11.72
CA LEU A 45 -4.83 -12.27 12.64
C LEU A 45 -4.60 -11.62 14.03
N GLY A 46 -5.68 -11.35 14.72
CA GLY A 46 -5.63 -10.79 16.08
C GLY A 46 -6.92 -10.07 16.46
N LEU A 47 -7.06 -9.75 17.74
CA LEU A 47 -8.22 -9.04 18.29
C LEU A 47 -8.38 -7.63 17.70
N ASN A 48 -9.58 -7.06 17.83
CA ASN A 48 -9.79 -5.66 17.49
C ASN A 48 -8.95 -4.77 18.41
N GLY A 49 -8.30 -3.75 17.85
CA GLY A 49 -7.38 -2.91 18.59
C GLY A 49 -5.94 -3.44 18.72
N ALA A 50 -5.65 -4.65 18.26
CA ALA A 50 -4.31 -5.26 18.31
C ALA A 50 -3.28 -4.62 17.34
N GLY A 51 -3.53 -3.45 16.76
CA GLY A 51 -2.56 -2.75 15.92
C GLY A 51 -2.47 -3.23 14.47
N LYS A 52 -3.31 -4.18 14.01
CA LYS A 52 -3.27 -4.70 12.64
C LYS A 52 -3.33 -3.61 11.56
N SER A 53 -4.30 -2.71 11.68
CA SER A 53 -4.46 -1.59 10.74
C SER A 53 -3.30 -0.60 10.83
N THR A 54 -2.70 -0.42 12.02
CA THR A 54 -1.53 0.42 12.21
C THR A 54 -0.31 -0.17 11.49
N LEU A 55 -0.09 -1.49 11.62
CA LEU A 55 0.97 -2.19 10.89
C LEU A 55 0.78 -2.07 9.38
N LEU A 56 -0.42 -2.40 8.87
CA LEU A 56 -0.70 -2.29 7.42
C LEU A 56 -0.51 -0.88 6.91
N ARG A 57 -1.00 0.15 7.62
CA ARG A 57 -0.80 1.56 7.24
C ARG A 57 0.69 1.95 7.21
N THR A 58 1.49 1.42 8.13
CA THR A 58 2.92 1.68 8.18
C THR A 58 3.65 0.99 7.03
N LEU A 59 3.35 -0.29 6.77
CA LEU A 59 3.93 -1.04 5.64
C LEU A 59 3.55 -0.46 4.28
N CYS A 60 2.33 0.07 4.15
CA CYS A 60 1.84 0.73 2.93
C CYS A 60 2.25 2.20 2.82
N GLY A 61 3.10 2.72 3.69
CA GLY A 61 3.61 4.10 3.63
C GLY A 61 2.57 5.18 3.94
N PHE A 62 1.37 4.84 4.46
CA PHE A 62 0.34 5.83 4.84
C PHE A 62 0.68 6.56 6.14
N GLN A 63 1.59 6.02 6.92
CA GLN A 63 2.14 6.66 8.11
C GLN A 63 3.60 6.25 8.30
N PRO A 64 4.46 7.12 8.85
CA PRO A 64 5.84 6.77 9.12
C PRO A 64 5.94 5.77 10.28
N PRO A 65 6.98 4.91 10.29
CA PRO A 65 7.32 4.13 11.46
C PRO A 65 7.76 5.06 12.61
N LEU A 66 7.62 4.60 13.86
CA LEU A 66 8.15 5.30 15.04
C LEU A 66 9.64 5.01 15.26
N GLY A 67 10.14 3.91 14.72
CA GLY A 67 11.52 3.44 14.77
C GLY A 67 11.71 2.22 13.89
N GLY A 68 12.96 1.76 13.74
CA GLY A 68 13.32 0.64 12.89
C GLY A 68 13.26 0.94 11.39
N GLU A 69 13.35 -0.09 10.58
CA GLU A 69 13.45 0.03 9.13
C GLU A 69 12.44 -0.86 8.40
N ILE A 70 12.00 -0.40 7.25
CA ILE A 70 11.19 -1.17 6.30
C ILE A 70 11.91 -1.15 4.96
N GLU A 71 12.17 -2.34 4.43
CA GLU A 71 12.68 -2.52 3.07
C GLU A 71 11.58 -3.07 2.16
N LEU A 72 11.48 -2.51 0.97
CA LEU A 72 10.67 -3.02 -0.13
C LEU A 72 11.62 -3.45 -1.25
N MET A 73 11.57 -4.74 -1.63
CA MET A 73 12.45 -5.32 -2.66
C MET A 73 13.94 -5.00 -2.43
N GLY A 74 14.39 -5.11 -1.17
CA GLY A 74 15.78 -4.88 -0.75
C GLY A 74 16.24 -3.43 -0.73
N LYS A 75 15.32 -2.46 -0.79
CA LYS A 75 15.63 -1.03 -0.68
C LYS A 75 14.79 -0.39 0.43
N PRO A 76 15.35 0.55 1.19
CA PRO A 76 14.61 1.28 2.21
C PRO A 76 13.33 1.91 1.65
N LEU A 77 12.21 1.76 2.35
CA LEU A 77 10.91 2.27 1.91
C LEU A 77 10.93 3.78 1.62
N ASN A 78 11.63 4.53 2.44
CA ASN A 78 11.79 5.98 2.32
C ASN A 78 12.66 6.42 1.13
N SER A 79 13.36 5.49 0.46
CA SER A 79 14.16 5.78 -0.74
C SER A 79 13.32 5.83 -2.02
N TYR A 80 12.09 5.35 -1.97
CA TYR A 80 11.18 5.38 -3.11
C TYR A 80 10.49 6.75 -3.25
N SER A 81 10.48 7.29 -4.47
CA SER A 81 9.56 8.39 -4.77
C SER A 81 8.12 7.89 -4.70
N GLN A 82 7.17 8.77 -4.39
CA GLN A 82 5.75 8.42 -4.30
C GLN A 82 5.24 7.75 -5.58
N GLY A 83 5.65 8.23 -6.77
CA GLY A 83 5.27 7.64 -8.05
C GLY A 83 5.83 6.24 -8.26
N ASN A 84 7.06 5.96 -7.82
CA ASN A 84 7.64 4.63 -7.93
C ASN A 84 7.01 3.67 -6.91
N PHE A 85 6.76 4.14 -5.70
CA PHE A 85 6.10 3.34 -4.66
C PHE A 85 4.69 2.91 -5.06
N SER A 86 3.86 3.83 -5.58
CA SER A 86 2.49 3.54 -6.00
C SER A 86 2.36 2.62 -7.21
N ARG A 87 3.46 2.36 -7.94
CA ARG A 87 3.52 1.33 -8.99
C ARG A 87 3.81 -0.08 -8.44
N LEU A 88 4.35 -0.17 -7.23
CA LEU A 88 4.77 -1.42 -6.61
C LEU A 88 3.76 -1.93 -5.58
N VAL A 89 3.04 -1.02 -4.92
CA VAL A 89 2.14 -1.35 -3.82
C VAL A 89 0.72 -0.90 -4.14
N GLY A 90 -0.21 -1.86 -4.19
CA GLY A 90 -1.64 -1.63 -4.26
C GLY A 90 -2.29 -1.89 -2.90
N VAL A 91 -3.28 -1.09 -2.54
CA VAL A 91 -4.00 -1.21 -1.25
C VAL A 91 -5.50 -1.22 -1.49
N VAL A 92 -6.18 -2.19 -0.89
CA VAL A 92 -7.65 -2.22 -0.84
C VAL A 92 -8.09 -1.81 0.55
N LEU A 93 -8.83 -0.70 0.63
CA LEU A 93 -9.36 -0.19 1.88
C LEU A 93 -10.77 -0.74 2.13
N THR A 94 -11.09 -0.97 3.40
CA THR A 94 -12.44 -1.39 3.84
C THR A 94 -13.39 -0.21 4.03
N GLU A 95 -12.87 1.01 4.10
CA GLU A 95 -13.65 2.24 4.23
C GLU A 95 -14.37 2.55 2.92
N LYS A 96 -15.65 2.92 3.02
CA LYS A 96 -16.41 3.37 1.84
C LYS A 96 -15.83 4.68 1.33
N THR A 97 -15.33 4.66 0.11
CA THR A 97 -14.91 5.89 -0.58
C THR A 97 -16.16 6.69 -0.89
N ASN A 98 -16.36 7.81 -0.21
CA ASN A 98 -17.45 8.73 -0.53
C ASN A 98 -17.01 9.60 -1.73
N ALA A 99 -17.06 9.01 -2.91
CA ALA A 99 -16.65 9.61 -4.17
C ALA A 99 -17.82 10.39 -4.81
N GLY A 100 -18.51 11.21 -4.01
CA GLY A 100 -19.66 11.97 -4.51
C GLY A 100 -19.31 12.80 -5.76
N GLY A 101 -20.05 12.59 -6.83
CA GLY A 101 -19.91 13.39 -8.06
C GLY A 101 -18.91 12.88 -9.11
N ILE A 102 -18.25 11.74 -8.89
CA ILE A 102 -17.40 11.09 -9.90
C ILE A 102 -18.03 9.78 -10.38
N THR A 103 -17.83 9.45 -11.63
CA THR A 103 -18.28 8.19 -12.22
C THR A 103 -17.40 7.04 -11.80
N VAL A 104 -17.90 5.80 -11.96
CA VAL A 104 -17.10 4.59 -11.70
C VAL A 104 -15.86 4.55 -12.60
N TYR A 105 -15.98 4.95 -13.86
CA TYR A 105 -14.88 5.05 -14.80
C TYR A 105 -13.79 6.01 -14.30
N GLU A 106 -14.18 7.20 -13.85
CA GLU A 106 -13.26 8.19 -13.29
C GLU A 106 -12.56 7.66 -12.03
N LEU A 107 -13.31 6.99 -11.14
CA LEU A 107 -12.74 6.39 -9.93
C LEU A 107 -11.66 5.34 -10.27
N VAL A 108 -11.95 4.43 -11.21
CA VAL A 108 -10.99 3.41 -11.65
C VAL A 108 -9.81 4.05 -12.38
N SER A 109 -10.05 5.15 -13.12
CA SER A 109 -9.01 5.91 -13.82
C SER A 109 -7.96 6.49 -12.87
N LEU A 110 -8.31 6.81 -11.62
CA LEU A 110 -7.34 7.27 -10.61
C LEU A 110 -6.23 6.24 -10.37
N GLY A 111 -6.52 4.95 -10.53
CA GLY A 111 -5.51 3.88 -10.44
C GLY A 111 -4.41 3.98 -11.51
N ARG A 112 -4.65 4.72 -12.59
CA ARG A 112 -3.64 4.97 -13.63
C ARG A 112 -2.78 6.20 -13.38
N HIS A 113 -3.09 7.01 -12.36
CA HIS A 113 -2.35 8.25 -12.04
C HIS A 113 -0.82 8.05 -11.94
N PRO A 114 -0.29 6.97 -11.34
CA PRO A 114 1.17 6.74 -11.28
C PRO A 114 1.83 6.52 -12.64
N TYR A 115 1.06 6.24 -13.69
CA TYR A 115 1.54 5.93 -15.04
C TYR A 115 1.29 7.06 -16.03
N THR A 116 0.39 8.00 -15.69
CA THR A 116 0.14 9.19 -16.50
C THR A 116 1.19 10.26 -16.22
N GLY A 117 1.56 11.03 -17.24
CA GLY A 117 2.51 12.13 -17.06
C GLY A 117 1.93 13.30 -16.25
N PHE A 118 2.67 14.39 -16.16
CA PHE A 118 2.33 15.59 -15.38
C PHE A 118 0.91 16.13 -15.66
N PHE A 119 0.42 16.00 -16.88
CA PHE A 119 -0.93 16.44 -17.28
C PHE A 119 -2.04 15.41 -17.04
N GLY A 120 -1.74 14.24 -16.46
CA GLY A 120 -2.73 13.21 -16.15
C GLY A 120 -3.47 12.63 -17.37
N GLN A 121 -2.95 12.81 -18.59
CA GLN A 121 -3.60 12.35 -19.81
C GLN A 121 -3.54 10.82 -19.92
N LEU A 122 -4.73 10.20 -20.03
CA LEU A 122 -4.87 8.76 -20.26
C LEU A 122 -4.52 8.44 -21.71
N ARG A 123 -3.56 7.55 -21.91
CA ARG A 123 -3.20 6.97 -23.22
C ARG A 123 -4.20 5.87 -23.58
N GLN A 124 -4.15 5.40 -24.82
CA GLN A 124 -5.02 4.32 -25.28
C GLN A 124 -4.83 3.03 -24.43
N GLU A 125 -3.61 2.72 -24.05
CA GLU A 125 -3.30 1.59 -23.17
C GLU A 125 -3.93 1.73 -21.78
N ASP A 126 -3.91 2.95 -21.19
CA ASP A 126 -4.54 3.21 -19.89
C ASP A 126 -6.05 2.98 -19.97
N ARG A 127 -6.70 3.44 -21.04
CA ARG A 127 -8.14 3.23 -21.27
C ARG A 127 -8.48 1.75 -21.36
N ARG A 128 -7.69 0.97 -22.12
CA ARG A 128 -7.87 -0.47 -22.20
C ARG A 128 -7.77 -1.15 -20.84
N ILE A 129 -6.77 -0.81 -20.03
CA ILE A 129 -6.58 -1.38 -18.68
C ILE A 129 -7.75 -1.01 -17.76
N ILE A 130 -8.29 0.21 -17.87
CA ILE A 130 -9.48 0.65 -17.12
C ILE A 130 -10.69 -0.21 -17.50
N GLU A 131 -10.95 -0.39 -18.79
CA GLU A 131 -12.07 -1.19 -19.31
C GLU A 131 -11.96 -2.66 -18.89
N GLU A 132 -10.77 -3.25 -19.00
CA GLU A 132 -10.49 -4.61 -18.53
C GLU A 132 -10.71 -4.77 -17.02
N SER A 133 -10.30 -3.76 -16.23
CA SER A 133 -10.50 -3.75 -14.77
C SER A 133 -11.98 -3.66 -14.40
N LEU A 134 -12.75 -2.81 -15.10
CA LEU A 134 -14.20 -2.68 -14.91
C LEU A 134 -14.91 -3.99 -15.25
N ALA A 135 -14.53 -4.64 -16.35
CA ALA A 135 -15.08 -5.91 -16.76
C ALA A 135 -14.77 -7.02 -15.72
N ALA A 136 -13.53 -7.09 -15.25
CA ALA A 136 -13.11 -8.06 -14.23
C ALA A 136 -13.87 -7.88 -12.90
N ALA A 137 -14.19 -6.65 -12.53
CA ALA A 137 -14.99 -6.34 -11.34
C ALA A 137 -16.51 -6.54 -11.55
N SER A 138 -16.96 -6.95 -12.76
CA SER A 138 -18.39 -7.09 -13.12
C SER A 138 -19.20 -5.81 -12.96
N ILE A 139 -18.59 -4.64 -13.17
CA ILE A 139 -19.22 -3.32 -13.05
C ILE A 139 -19.21 -2.52 -14.35
N ALA A 140 -18.87 -3.16 -15.46
CA ALA A 140 -18.77 -2.52 -16.79
C ALA A 140 -20.10 -1.88 -17.29
N HIS A 141 -21.21 -2.17 -16.65
CA HIS A 141 -22.55 -1.71 -17.07
C HIS A 141 -23.24 -0.83 -16.01
N LYS A 142 -22.53 -0.29 -15.05
CA LYS A 142 -23.10 0.60 -14.02
C LYS A 142 -22.61 2.04 -14.16
#